data_61149984ee9b1ed822cc273a8ec070f1
#
_entry.id   61149984ee9b1ed822cc273a8ec070f1
#
_cell.length_a   1.000
_cell.length_b   1.000
_cell.length_c   1.000
_cell.angle_alpha   90.00
_cell.angle_beta   90.00
_cell.angle_gamma   90.00
#
_symmetry.space_group_name_H-M   'P 1'
#
loop_
_entity.id
_entity.type
_entity.pdbx_description
1 polymer ?
#
loop_
_entity_poly.entity_id
_entity_poly.type
_entity_poly.pdbx_seq_one_letter_code
_entity_poly.pdbx_strand_id
1 'polypeptide(L)'
;MLGLGALGALPVLAASGVVDRIVAGPDSHQSGMAQATSATTKDGRIRQWTMFIDLRYCDGCQSQGTPPQCTTACIEGHYAPQPMEWIEVYEGELAGGGTQFIPTPCQQCQNPPCVNVCPVGATFSSPEGTVLIDQERCIGCRICMAACPYDRRFFNWGTPPIPPEATLADYSPDTQTPATRGTVMKCDFCPDMVRDGTLPFCIQACPNDAIWYGDLEENIATNGREIVSASRFLSENSAYRLKAELGTEPRVYYISGHGELVGRDPYTPGREAATWPWVERAEGAKIWSR
;
A
#
# COMPACT_ATOMS: atom_id res chain seq x y z
N MET A 1 72.63 49.74 -10.81
CA MET A 1 71.46 50.45 -11.31
C MET A 1 70.31 49.51 -11.42
N LEU A 2 69.21 49.86 -10.82
CA LEU A 2 68.01 49.14 -10.49
C LEU A 2 67.23 48.63 -11.72
N GLY A 3 66.86 47.35 -11.72
CA GLY A 3 65.91 46.79 -12.66
C GLY A 3 64.69 46.31 -11.91
N LEU A 4 63.54 46.93 -12.21
CA LEU A 4 62.23 46.59 -11.64
C LEU A 4 61.71 45.27 -12.21
N GLY A 5 61.38 44.35 -11.32
CA GLY A 5 60.71 43.11 -11.64
C GLY A 5 59.23 43.32 -11.89
N ALA A 6 58.70 42.76 -12.99
CA ALA A 6 57.31 42.69 -13.31
C ALA A 6 56.60 41.63 -12.47
N LEU A 7 55.60 42.06 -11.69
CA LEU A 7 54.68 41.18 -11.00
C LEU A 7 53.68 40.61 -11.98
N GLY A 8 53.76 39.32 -12.27
CA GLY A 8 52.77 38.58 -13.05
C GLY A 8 51.50 38.40 -12.23
N ALA A 9 50.38 38.91 -12.78
CA ALA A 9 49.07 38.65 -12.26
C ALA A 9 48.63 37.22 -12.56
N LEU A 10 48.36 36.43 -11.53
CA LEU A 10 47.71 35.13 -11.62
C LEU A 10 46.20 35.35 -11.92
N PRO A 11 45.63 34.58 -12.84
CA PRO A 11 44.18 34.65 -13.05
C PRO A 11 43.46 33.98 -11.88
N VAL A 12 42.61 34.73 -11.20
CA VAL A 12 41.63 34.21 -10.25
C VAL A 12 40.59 33.43 -11.05
N LEU A 13 40.67 32.11 -11.02
CA LEU A 13 39.59 31.25 -11.46
C LEU A 13 38.43 31.39 -10.48
N ALA A 14 37.39 32.11 -10.93
CA ALA A 14 36.12 32.19 -10.24
C ALA A 14 35.48 30.80 -10.23
N ALA A 15 35.65 30.06 -9.14
CA ALA A 15 34.88 28.87 -8.85
C ALA A 15 33.51 29.31 -8.32
N SER A 16 32.60 29.72 -9.25
CA SER A 16 31.25 30.14 -8.94
C SER A 16 30.26 28.98 -8.66
N GLY A 17 30.74 27.81 -8.31
CA GLY A 17 29.91 26.63 -8.04
C GLY A 17 29.95 26.08 -6.63
N VAL A 18 30.82 26.60 -5.76
CA VAL A 18 31.00 26.06 -4.41
C VAL A 18 30.37 26.92 -3.33
N VAL A 19 30.18 28.21 -3.60
CA VAL A 19 29.64 29.17 -2.61
C VAL A 19 28.11 29.08 -2.50
N ASP A 20 27.41 28.68 -3.56
CA ASP A 20 25.95 28.51 -3.52
C ASP A 20 25.48 27.29 -2.70
N ARG A 21 26.36 26.38 -2.35
CA ARG A 21 26.04 25.23 -1.49
C ARG A 21 26.21 25.47 0.01
N ILE A 22 26.81 26.57 0.41
CA ILE A 22 27.11 26.88 1.83
C ILE A 22 26.06 27.83 2.42
N VAL A 23 25.27 28.50 1.60
CA VAL A 23 24.23 29.46 2.04
C VAL A 23 22.82 28.89 1.99
N ALA A 24 22.61 27.73 1.34
CA ALA A 24 21.39 26.97 1.52
C ALA A 24 21.48 26.26 2.89
N GLY A 25 20.88 26.88 3.91
CA GLY A 25 20.57 26.18 5.16
C GLY A 25 19.79 24.91 4.84
N PRO A 26 19.72 23.94 5.74
CA PRO A 26 18.95 22.73 5.51
C PRO A 26 17.51 23.14 5.30
N ASP A 27 17.08 23.21 4.04
CA ASP A 27 15.69 23.39 3.69
C ASP A 27 14.94 22.23 4.31
N SER A 28 14.28 22.62 5.38
CA SER A 28 13.28 21.84 6.08
C SER A 28 12.45 20.99 5.13
N HIS A 29 12.59 19.66 5.26
CA HIS A 29 11.55 18.65 4.99
C HIS A 29 10.60 18.89 3.81
N GLN A 30 11.13 19.09 2.62
CA GLN A 30 10.44 18.78 1.37
C GLN A 30 10.88 17.42 0.82
N SER A 31 11.23 16.51 1.70
CA SER A 31 11.47 15.11 1.36
C SER A 31 10.13 14.45 1.16
N GLY A 32 9.73 14.21 -0.07
CA GLY A 32 8.62 13.34 -0.37
C GLY A 32 7.63 13.78 -1.45
N MET A 33 7.78 14.95 -2.05
CA MET A 33 6.86 15.37 -3.11
C MET A 33 7.44 15.26 -4.54
N ALA A 34 8.58 14.68 -4.73
CA ALA A 34 9.31 14.75 -5.99
C ALA A 34 9.20 13.49 -6.88
N GLN A 35 8.15 12.67 -6.79
CA GLN A 35 7.88 11.64 -7.80
C GLN A 35 6.38 11.36 -7.93
N ALA A 36 5.59 12.38 -8.17
CA ALA A 36 4.13 12.29 -8.24
C ALA A 36 3.57 12.03 -9.64
N THR A 37 4.34 11.49 -10.59
CA THR A 37 3.84 11.31 -11.97
C THR A 37 2.84 10.17 -12.11
N SER A 38 2.82 9.20 -11.19
CA SER A 38 1.86 8.10 -11.19
C SER A 38 0.70 8.28 -10.19
N ALA A 39 0.82 9.20 -9.23
CA ALA A 39 -0.23 9.54 -8.27
C ALA A 39 -1.39 10.36 -8.90
N THR A 40 -1.24 10.82 -10.13
CA THR A 40 -2.26 11.57 -10.85
C THR A 40 -2.75 10.84 -12.09
N THR A 41 -4.00 11.10 -12.46
CA THR A 41 -4.58 10.68 -13.73
C THR A 41 -3.97 11.45 -14.90
N LYS A 42 -4.25 11.05 -16.13
CA LYS A 42 -3.80 11.77 -17.33
C LYS A 42 -4.31 13.21 -17.38
N ASP A 43 -5.44 13.48 -16.75
CA ASP A 43 -6.07 14.81 -16.67
C ASP A 43 -5.58 15.61 -15.45
N GLY A 44 -4.57 15.14 -14.73
CA GLY A 44 -3.96 15.82 -13.57
C GLY A 44 -4.77 15.72 -12.28
N ARG A 45 -5.84 14.89 -12.20
CA ARG A 45 -6.61 14.65 -10.98
C ARG A 45 -5.87 13.66 -10.09
N ILE A 46 -5.98 13.81 -8.77
CA ILE A 46 -5.35 12.89 -7.82
C ILE A 46 -6.14 11.58 -7.78
N ARG A 47 -5.46 10.47 -7.98
CA ARG A 47 -6.03 9.12 -7.90
C ARG A 47 -6.65 8.85 -6.53
N GLN A 48 -7.67 8.02 -6.49
CA GLN A 48 -8.36 7.66 -5.26
C GLN A 48 -8.38 6.14 -5.12
N TRP A 49 -7.39 5.63 -4.40
CA TRP A 49 -7.18 4.20 -4.26
C TRP A 49 -8.27 3.52 -3.44
N THR A 50 -8.64 2.33 -3.88
CA THR A 50 -9.67 1.50 -3.27
C THR A 50 -9.35 0.02 -3.48
N MET A 51 -9.97 -0.84 -2.69
CA MET A 51 -9.84 -2.29 -2.83
C MET A 51 -11.23 -2.93 -2.86
N PHE A 52 -11.37 -3.98 -3.66
CA PHE A 52 -12.58 -4.79 -3.69
C PHE A 52 -12.20 -6.23 -3.39
N ILE A 53 -12.99 -6.88 -2.56
CA ILE A 53 -12.77 -8.28 -2.16
C ILE A 53 -14.02 -9.06 -2.53
N ASP A 54 -13.88 -9.94 -3.52
CA ASP A 54 -14.97 -10.78 -3.99
C ASP A 54 -14.95 -12.11 -3.25
N LEU A 55 -15.81 -12.23 -2.24
CA LEU A 55 -15.87 -13.40 -1.39
C LEU A 55 -16.39 -14.65 -2.14
N ARG A 56 -16.97 -14.48 -3.33
CA ARG A 56 -17.38 -15.63 -4.17
C ARG A 56 -16.18 -16.44 -4.66
N TYR A 57 -15.00 -15.80 -4.73
CA TYR A 57 -13.75 -16.44 -5.14
C TYR A 57 -12.82 -16.74 -3.97
N CYS A 58 -13.10 -16.23 -2.77
CA CYS A 58 -12.25 -16.45 -1.61
C CYS A 58 -12.67 -17.71 -0.84
N ASP A 59 -11.80 -18.72 -0.82
CA ASP A 59 -11.95 -19.94 -0.05
C ASP A 59 -10.89 -20.09 1.06
N GLY A 60 -10.21 -18.98 1.42
CA GLY A 60 -9.11 -19.02 2.39
C GLY A 60 -7.90 -19.83 1.93
N CYS A 61 -7.75 -20.04 0.62
CA CYS A 61 -6.75 -20.89 -0.03
C CYS A 61 -6.88 -22.39 0.33
N GLN A 62 -8.05 -22.84 0.79
CA GLN A 62 -8.30 -24.26 1.11
C GLN A 62 -8.18 -25.17 -0.12
N SER A 63 -8.62 -24.71 -1.29
CA SER A 63 -8.47 -25.42 -2.56
C SER A 63 -7.00 -25.66 -2.95
N GLN A 64 -6.09 -24.82 -2.45
CA GLN A 64 -4.65 -24.94 -2.66
C GLN A 64 -3.96 -25.77 -1.57
N GLY A 65 -4.65 -26.06 -0.47
CA GLY A 65 -4.08 -26.74 0.70
C GLY A 65 -2.97 -25.93 1.40
N THR A 66 -3.02 -24.61 1.31
CA THR A 66 -2.02 -23.69 1.87
C THR A 66 -2.68 -22.71 2.84
N PRO A 67 -1.92 -22.07 3.76
CA PRO A 67 -2.38 -20.89 4.45
C PRO A 67 -2.77 -19.77 3.46
N PRO A 68 -3.56 -18.77 3.88
CA PRO A 68 -3.93 -17.65 3.04
C PRO A 68 -2.71 -16.97 2.42
N GLN A 69 -2.56 -17.07 1.09
CA GLN A 69 -1.36 -16.60 0.40
C GLN A 69 -1.27 -15.08 0.38
N CYS A 70 -2.41 -14.38 0.41
CA CYS A 70 -2.44 -12.92 0.55
C CYS A 70 -1.81 -12.45 1.87
N THR A 71 -2.05 -13.18 2.98
CA THR A 71 -1.45 -12.91 4.29
C THR A 71 0.05 -13.18 4.25
N THR A 72 0.46 -14.35 3.75
CA THR A 72 1.87 -14.75 3.67
C THR A 72 2.69 -13.76 2.83
N ALA A 73 2.23 -13.44 1.64
CA ALA A 73 2.93 -12.51 0.75
C ALA A 73 3.01 -11.07 1.33
N CYS A 74 1.97 -10.64 2.05
CA CYS A 74 1.99 -9.35 2.72
C CYS A 74 3.03 -9.32 3.86
N ILE A 75 3.12 -10.39 4.68
CA ILE A 75 4.10 -10.51 5.75
C ILE A 75 5.53 -10.48 5.19
N GLU A 76 5.78 -11.27 4.15
CA GLU A 76 7.10 -11.36 3.52
C GLU A 76 7.50 -10.06 2.84
N GLY A 77 6.59 -9.45 2.06
CA GLY A 77 6.87 -8.24 1.31
C GLY A 77 7.10 -6.99 2.17
N HIS A 78 6.47 -6.94 3.35
CA HIS A 78 6.59 -5.82 4.29
C HIS A 78 7.45 -6.13 5.51
N TYR A 79 8.07 -7.31 5.57
CA TYR A 79 8.86 -7.76 6.73
C TYR A 79 8.10 -7.64 8.05
N ALA A 80 6.80 -7.93 8.03
CA ALA A 80 5.96 -7.78 9.21
C ALA A 80 6.37 -8.79 10.30
N PRO A 81 6.63 -8.33 11.55
CA PRO A 81 7.00 -9.23 12.64
C PRO A 81 5.85 -10.19 12.97
N GLN A 82 6.16 -11.45 13.19
CA GLN A 82 5.18 -12.41 13.70
C GLN A 82 4.71 -12.03 15.13
N PRO A 83 3.44 -12.14 15.46
CA PRO A 83 2.31 -12.70 14.66
C PRO A 83 1.46 -11.65 13.92
N MET A 84 2.05 -10.58 13.39
CA MET A 84 1.29 -9.51 12.72
C MET A 84 0.81 -9.95 11.34
N GLU A 85 -0.48 -9.84 11.13
CA GLU A 85 -1.13 -10.09 9.84
C GLU A 85 -1.83 -8.81 9.36
N TRP A 86 -1.19 -8.04 8.49
CA TRP A 86 -1.77 -6.79 7.98
C TRP A 86 -3.04 -7.01 7.15
N ILE A 87 -3.10 -8.16 6.46
CA ILE A 87 -4.33 -8.71 5.91
C ILE A 87 -4.56 -10.06 6.59
N GLU A 88 -5.57 -10.13 7.45
CA GLU A 88 -5.98 -11.33 8.16
C GLU A 88 -7.21 -11.92 7.47
N VAL A 89 -7.24 -13.22 7.32
CA VAL A 89 -8.39 -13.91 6.74
C VAL A 89 -9.19 -14.54 7.86
N TYR A 90 -10.33 -13.92 8.18
CA TYR A 90 -11.26 -14.47 9.17
C TYR A 90 -12.03 -15.65 8.59
N GLU A 91 -12.07 -16.72 9.35
CA GLU A 91 -12.93 -17.86 9.10
C GLU A 91 -14.19 -17.75 9.96
N GLY A 92 -15.35 -17.92 9.35
CA GLY A 92 -16.63 -17.87 10.03
C GLY A 92 -17.58 -18.93 9.51
N GLU A 93 -18.52 -19.33 10.35
CA GLU A 93 -19.59 -20.23 9.98
C GLU A 93 -20.80 -19.47 9.44
N LEU A 94 -21.39 -19.96 8.37
CA LEU A 94 -22.64 -19.43 7.82
C LEU A 94 -23.85 -20.01 8.56
N ALA A 95 -24.89 -19.20 8.77
CA ALA A 95 -26.12 -19.62 9.45
C ALA A 95 -26.82 -20.82 8.78
N GLY A 96 -26.58 -21.02 7.48
CA GLY A 96 -27.10 -22.15 6.71
C GLY A 96 -26.17 -23.37 6.63
N GLY A 97 -25.05 -23.34 7.36
CA GLY A 97 -23.94 -24.30 7.24
C GLY A 97 -22.97 -23.91 6.14
N GLY A 98 -21.70 -24.30 6.31
CA GLY A 98 -20.59 -23.94 5.44
C GLY A 98 -19.70 -22.88 6.07
N THR A 99 -18.50 -22.72 5.50
CA THR A 99 -17.47 -21.81 5.97
C THR A 99 -17.34 -20.63 5.01
N GLN A 100 -17.17 -19.42 5.55
CA GLN A 100 -16.82 -18.23 4.77
C GLN A 100 -15.43 -17.74 5.19
N PHE A 101 -14.73 -17.16 4.25
CA PHE A 101 -13.41 -16.56 4.47
C PHE A 101 -13.47 -15.09 4.10
N ILE A 102 -13.04 -14.21 5.03
CA ILE A 102 -13.13 -12.76 4.87
C ILE A 102 -11.74 -12.15 5.03
N PRO A 103 -11.00 -11.93 3.95
CA PRO A 103 -9.75 -11.18 3.99
C PRO A 103 -10.01 -9.75 4.49
N THR A 104 -9.34 -9.37 5.57
CA THR A 104 -9.57 -8.08 6.20
C THR A 104 -8.27 -7.29 6.33
N PRO A 105 -7.91 -6.48 5.35
CA PRO A 105 -6.81 -5.51 5.45
C PRO A 105 -7.24 -4.28 6.25
N CYS A 106 -6.32 -3.31 6.43
CA CYS A 106 -6.73 -1.98 6.86
C CYS A 106 -7.78 -1.41 5.91
N GLN A 107 -8.88 -0.91 6.46
CA GLN A 107 -10.03 -0.43 5.67
C GLN A 107 -9.80 0.91 4.98
N GLN A 108 -8.64 1.57 5.19
CA GLN A 108 -8.26 2.84 4.55
C GLN A 108 -9.41 3.87 4.57
N CYS A 109 -9.94 4.10 5.76
CA CYS A 109 -11.16 4.89 5.97
C CYS A 109 -11.03 6.33 5.45
N GLN A 110 -12.11 6.88 4.87
CA GLN A 110 -12.18 8.31 4.53
C GLN A 110 -12.26 9.19 5.78
N ASN A 111 -13.02 8.69 6.80
CA ASN A 111 -13.11 9.31 8.12
C ASN A 111 -12.34 8.47 9.13
N PRO A 112 -11.00 8.51 9.14
CA PRO A 112 -10.19 7.58 9.91
C PRO A 112 -10.10 7.99 11.38
N PRO A 113 -10.74 7.26 12.32
CA PRO A 113 -10.66 7.60 13.74
C PRO A 113 -9.22 7.53 14.27
N CYS A 114 -8.40 6.65 13.69
CA CYS A 114 -6.99 6.50 14.05
C CYS A 114 -6.12 7.73 13.72
N VAL A 115 -6.49 8.51 12.71
CA VAL A 115 -5.83 9.79 12.39
C VAL A 115 -6.23 10.83 13.42
N ASN A 116 -7.52 10.92 13.73
CA ASN A 116 -8.07 11.93 14.64
C ASN A 116 -7.52 11.85 16.06
N VAL A 117 -7.16 10.63 16.52
CA VAL A 117 -6.66 10.43 17.90
C VAL A 117 -5.13 10.49 18.00
N CYS A 118 -4.40 10.67 16.92
CA CYS A 118 -2.94 10.66 16.95
C CYS A 118 -2.40 11.99 17.51
N PRO A 119 -1.79 12.01 18.73
CA PRO A 119 -1.39 13.27 19.38
C PRO A 119 -0.21 13.96 18.69
N VAL A 120 0.54 13.22 17.87
CA VAL A 120 1.74 13.72 17.19
C VAL A 120 1.58 13.80 15.68
N GLY A 121 0.38 13.52 15.15
CA GLY A 121 0.12 13.53 13.72
C GLY A 121 0.93 12.49 12.92
N ALA A 122 1.42 11.44 13.59
CA ALA A 122 2.15 10.36 12.90
C ALA A 122 1.26 9.56 11.96
N THR A 123 -0.03 9.42 12.26
CA THR A 123 -1.00 8.82 11.34
C THR A 123 -1.70 9.94 10.58
N PHE A 124 -1.77 9.83 9.27
CA PHE A 124 -2.32 10.84 8.37
C PHE A 124 -2.99 10.21 7.16
N SER A 125 -3.82 10.98 6.47
CA SER A 125 -4.40 10.60 5.19
C SER A 125 -3.59 11.22 4.06
N SER A 126 -3.20 10.43 3.07
CA SER A 126 -2.57 10.92 1.86
C SER A 126 -3.60 11.57 0.93
N PRO A 127 -3.17 12.40 -0.02
CA PRO A 127 -4.06 12.94 -1.04
C PRO A 127 -4.76 11.87 -1.88
N GLU A 128 -4.14 10.72 -2.06
CA GLU A 128 -4.67 9.57 -2.80
C GLU A 128 -5.70 8.75 -2.00
N GLY A 129 -6.03 9.20 -0.79
CA GLY A 129 -7.02 8.59 0.09
C GLY A 129 -6.51 7.40 0.90
N THR A 130 -5.22 7.09 0.88
CA THR A 130 -4.64 6.09 1.76
C THR A 130 -4.36 6.67 3.15
N VAL A 131 -4.56 5.87 4.18
CA VAL A 131 -4.18 6.23 5.55
C VAL A 131 -2.81 5.64 5.82
N LEU A 132 -1.83 6.47 6.07
CA LEU A 132 -0.44 6.10 6.31
C LEU A 132 -0.04 6.36 7.76
N ILE A 133 1.15 5.87 8.12
CA ILE A 133 1.78 6.16 9.41
C ILE A 133 3.26 6.44 9.22
N ASP A 134 3.70 7.56 9.76
CA ASP A 134 5.09 7.94 9.84
C ASP A 134 5.67 7.42 11.17
N GLN A 135 6.53 6.42 11.09
CA GLN A 135 7.13 5.81 12.27
C GLN A 135 8.20 6.69 12.93
N GLU A 136 8.79 7.62 12.21
CA GLU A 136 9.74 8.59 12.79
C GLU A 136 9.04 9.59 13.71
N ARG A 137 7.76 9.87 13.48
CA ARG A 137 6.90 10.68 14.36
C ARG A 137 6.19 9.87 15.41
N CYS A 138 6.06 8.55 15.22
CA CYS A 138 5.26 7.70 16.09
C CYS A 138 5.94 7.53 17.46
N ILE A 139 5.26 7.96 18.52
CA ILE A 139 5.72 7.81 19.92
C ILE A 139 5.26 6.50 20.57
N GLY A 140 4.59 5.61 19.83
CA GLY A 140 4.17 4.30 20.34
C GLY A 140 3.06 4.32 21.39
N CYS A 141 2.27 5.38 21.50
CA CYS A 141 1.21 5.50 22.50
C CYS A 141 0.03 4.55 22.31
N ARG A 142 -0.10 3.92 21.14
CA ARG A 142 -1.09 2.89 20.77
C ARG A 142 -2.56 3.33 20.80
N ILE A 143 -2.86 4.61 21.03
CA ILE A 143 -4.24 5.13 21.03
C ILE A 143 -4.95 4.83 19.71
N CYS A 144 -4.22 4.91 18.59
CA CYS A 144 -4.74 4.59 17.25
C CYS A 144 -5.15 3.12 17.09
N MET A 145 -4.57 2.19 17.87
CA MET A 145 -4.99 0.79 17.89
C MET A 145 -6.35 0.66 18.59
N ALA A 146 -6.52 1.30 19.75
CA ALA A 146 -7.78 1.30 20.48
C ALA A 146 -8.92 2.00 19.71
N ALA A 147 -8.58 3.00 18.89
CA ALA A 147 -9.55 3.74 18.07
C ALA A 147 -9.97 3.02 16.78
N CYS A 148 -9.24 2.00 16.35
CA CYS A 148 -9.54 1.28 15.11
C CYS A 148 -10.65 0.25 15.33
N PRO A 149 -11.86 0.41 14.76
CA PRO A 149 -12.94 -0.54 14.97
C PRO A 149 -12.76 -1.85 14.20
N TYR A 150 -11.74 -1.91 13.36
CA TYR A 150 -11.41 -3.10 12.54
C TYR A 150 -10.22 -3.88 13.08
N ASP A 151 -9.57 -3.39 14.15
CA ASP A 151 -8.38 -4.00 14.76
C ASP A 151 -7.21 -4.24 13.77
N ARG A 152 -7.00 -3.28 12.85
CA ARG A 152 -5.99 -3.39 11.78
C ARG A 152 -4.78 -2.49 12.02
N ARG A 153 -4.31 -2.42 13.28
CA ARG A 153 -3.08 -1.73 13.67
C ARG A 153 -2.28 -2.58 14.63
N PHE A 154 -1.00 -2.68 14.39
CA PHE A 154 -0.09 -3.59 15.08
C PHE A 154 1.05 -2.81 15.70
N PHE A 155 1.53 -3.24 16.85
CA PHE A 155 2.61 -2.57 17.55
C PHE A 155 3.90 -3.39 17.53
N ASN A 156 5.00 -2.76 17.19
CA ASN A 156 6.32 -3.37 17.14
C ASN A 156 6.91 -3.54 18.55
N TRP A 157 6.59 -4.63 19.22
CA TRP A 157 7.12 -4.96 20.55
C TRP A 157 8.61 -5.32 20.51
N GLY A 158 9.05 -5.99 19.44
CA GLY A 158 10.44 -6.35 19.17
C GLY A 158 11.01 -5.56 18.01
N THR A 159 12.26 -5.83 17.67
CA THR A 159 12.89 -5.32 16.45
C THR A 159 12.29 -6.07 15.26
N PRO A 160 11.74 -5.37 14.26
CA PRO A 160 11.21 -6.02 13.05
C PRO A 160 12.29 -6.81 12.30
N PRO A 161 11.93 -7.92 11.64
CA PRO A 161 12.85 -8.82 10.94
C PRO A 161 13.24 -8.25 9.56
N ILE A 162 13.90 -7.10 9.55
CA ILE A 162 14.27 -6.40 8.31
C ILE A 162 15.62 -6.95 7.82
N PRO A 163 15.75 -7.34 6.54
CA PRO A 163 17.01 -7.80 5.98
C PRO A 163 18.03 -6.65 5.91
N PRO A 164 19.35 -6.97 5.95
CA PRO A 164 20.40 -5.95 5.99
C PRO A 164 20.32 -4.92 4.86
N GLU A 165 19.98 -5.34 3.65
CA GLU A 165 19.82 -4.49 2.48
C GLU A 165 18.69 -3.48 2.62
N ALA A 166 17.58 -3.88 3.23
CA ALA A 166 16.45 -2.98 3.47
C ALA A 166 16.68 -2.04 4.67
N THR A 167 17.60 -2.39 5.57
CA THR A 167 18.00 -1.52 6.69
C THR A 167 18.77 -0.29 6.23
N LEU A 168 19.39 -0.35 5.05
CA LEU A 168 20.14 0.76 4.45
C LEU A 168 19.27 1.71 3.62
N ALA A 169 18.00 1.37 3.42
CA ALA A 169 17.07 2.24 2.71
C ALA A 169 16.70 3.46 3.56
N ASP A 170 16.43 4.58 2.90
CA ASP A 170 15.81 5.72 3.55
C ASP A 170 14.39 5.36 3.95
N TYR A 171 14.00 5.71 5.18
CA TYR A 171 12.66 5.43 5.67
C TYR A 171 11.59 6.13 4.81
N SER A 172 10.51 5.42 4.51
CA SER A 172 9.34 5.98 3.86
C SER A 172 8.05 5.53 4.55
N PRO A 173 7.10 6.44 4.80
CA PRO A 173 5.76 6.08 5.28
C PRO A 173 4.98 5.22 4.29
N ASP A 174 5.29 5.26 3.01
CA ASP A 174 4.62 4.48 1.96
C ASP A 174 4.94 2.99 2.04
N THR A 175 6.13 2.64 2.54
CA THR A 175 6.57 1.24 2.71
C THR A 175 6.67 0.83 4.17
N GLN A 176 6.69 1.79 5.10
CA GLN A 176 6.98 1.60 6.53
C GLN A 176 8.30 0.85 6.77
N THR A 177 9.27 0.98 5.85
CA THR A 177 10.57 0.32 5.89
C THR A 177 11.69 1.37 5.81
N PRO A 178 12.75 1.22 6.63
CA PRO A 178 12.96 0.22 7.68
C PRO A 178 12.06 0.47 8.91
N ALA A 179 11.36 -0.56 9.35
CA ALA A 179 10.43 -0.44 10.47
C ALA A 179 11.14 -0.31 11.82
N THR A 180 10.57 0.47 12.74
CA THR A 180 11.18 0.81 14.02
C THR A 180 10.46 0.15 15.19
N ARG A 181 11.24 -0.43 16.12
CA ARG A 181 10.71 -0.95 17.40
C ARG A 181 10.02 0.17 18.18
N GLY A 182 8.91 -0.16 18.84
CA GLY A 182 8.16 0.80 19.67
C GLY A 182 7.20 1.68 18.88
N THR A 183 6.98 1.41 17.61
CA THR A 183 6.05 2.11 16.74
C THR A 183 4.89 1.23 16.32
N VAL A 184 3.87 1.82 15.68
CA VAL A 184 2.73 1.10 15.12
C VAL A 184 2.95 0.87 13.62
N MET A 185 2.51 -0.29 13.14
CA MET A 185 2.45 -0.65 11.71
C MET A 185 1.02 -1.00 11.30
N LYS A 186 0.76 -0.98 10.00
CA LYS A 186 -0.51 -1.40 9.41
C LYS A 186 -0.38 -1.55 7.90
N CYS A 187 -1.35 -2.19 7.25
CA CYS A 187 -1.46 -2.19 5.80
C CYS A 187 -1.53 -0.77 5.24
N ASP A 188 -0.64 -0.42 4.35
CA ASP A 188 -0.49 0.89 3.68
C ASP A 188 -1.21 0.98 2.32
N PHE A 189 -1.71 -0.13 1.77
CA PHE A 189 -2.21 -0.30 0.40
C PHE A 189 -1.10 -0.37 -0.65
N CYS A 190 0.17 -0.52 -0.25
CA CYS A 190 1.33 -0.59 -1.14
C CYS A 190 1.36 0.57 -2.18
N PRO A 191 1.29 1.84 -1.76
CA PRO A 191 1.18 2.96 -2.69
C PRO A 191 2.43 3.12 -3.56
N ASP A 192 3.60 2.75 -3.07
CA ASP A 192 4.86 2.67 -3.79
C ASP A 192 4.74 1.74 -5.00
N MET A 193 4.30 0.49 -4.78
CA MET A 193 4.13 -0.51 -5.83
C MET A 193 3.14 -0.05 -6.91
N VAL A 194 2.00 0.49 -6.48
CA VAL A 194 0.94 0.92 -7.40
C VAL A 194 1.37 2.13 -8.23
N ARG A 195 2.11 3.06 -7.66
CA ARG A 195 2.70 4.19 -8.40
C ARG A 195 3.74 3.73 -9.41
N ASP A 196 4.46 2.63 -9.12
CA ASP A 196 5.40 2.00 -10.03
C ASP A 196 4.72 1.06 -11.06
N GLY A 197 3.39 0.98 -11.04
CA GLY A 197 2.61 0.19 -12.00
C GLY A 197 2.52 -1.29 -11.65
N THR A 198 2.84 -1.68 -10.42
CA THR A 198 2.70 -3.05 -9.93
C THR A 198 1.54 -3.18 -8.95
N LEU A 199 0.96 -4.37 -8.84
CA LEU A 199 -0.12 -4.61 -7.90
C LEU A 199 0.42 -4.93 -6.50
N PRO A 200 -0.35 -4.63 -5.42
CA PRO A 200 -0.03 -5.05 -4.05
C PRO A 200 0.26 -6.53 -3.92
N PHE A 201 1.17 -6.90 -3.00
CA PHE A 201 1.57 -8.29 -2.75
C PHE A 201 0.38 -9.24 -2.55
N CYS A 202 -0.62 -8.82 -1.76
CA CYS A 202 -1.79 -9.64 -1.47
C CYS A 202 -2.65 -9.95 -2.71
N ILE A 203 -2.66 -9.06 -3.71
CA ILE A 203 -3.39 -9.26 -4.96
C ILE A 203 -2.62 -10.21 -5.87
N GLN A 204 -1.31 -9.93 -6.04
CA GLN A 204 -0.46 -10.78 -6.87
C GLN A 204 -0.41 -12.25 -6.39
N ALA A 205 -0.47 -12.45 -5.07
CA ALA A 205 -0.41 -13.78 -4.47
C ALA A 205 -1.76 -14.48 -4.39
N CYS A 206 -2.88 -13.81 -4.69
CA CYS A 206 -4.19 -14.43 -4.58
C CYS A 206 -4.42 -15.46 -5.70
N PRO A 207 -4.46 -16.78 -5.40
CA PRO A 207 -4.57 -17.79 -6.45
C PRO A 207 -5.95 -17.80 -7.11
N ASN A 208 -6.96 -17.26 -6.43
CA ASN A 208 -8.35 -17.25 -6.86
C ASN A 208 -8.77 -15.88 -7.43
N ASP A 209 -7.83 -14.93 -7.56
CA ASP A 209 -8.08 -13.56 -8.05
C ASP A 209 -9.24 -12.83 -7.34
N ALA A 210 -9.45 -13.15 -6.07
CA ALA A 210 -10.55 -12.64 -5.26
C ALA A 210 -10.36 -11.17 -4.84
N ILE A 211 -9.12 -10.65 -4.90
CA ILE A 211 -8.79 -9.31 -4.43
C ILE A 211 -8.49 -8.42 -5.62
N TRP A 212 -9.11 -7.24 -5.64
CA TRP A 212 -9.02 -6.26 -6.70
C TRP A 212 -8.49 -4.94 -6.17
N TYR A 213 -7.68 -4.26 -6.95
CA TYR A 213 -7.27 -2.89 -6.70
C TYR A 213 -7.94 -1.93 -7.67
N GLY A 214 -8.34 -0.76 -7.21
CA GLY A 214 -9.06 0.18 -8.03
C GLY A 214 -8.68 1.63 -7.80
N ASP A 215 -9.03 2.45 -8.78
CA ASP A 215 -9.00 3.89 -8.72
C ASP A 215 -10.41 4.42 -8.95
N LEU A 216 -10.98 5.03 -7.92
CA LEU A 216 -12.34 5.60 -8.00
C LEU A 216 -12.38 6.83 -8.91
N GLU A 217 -11.25 7.54 -9.08
CA GLU A 217 -11.19 8.73 -9.90
C GLU A 217 -11.20 8.39 -11.41
N GLU A 218 -10.46 7.35 -11.80
CA GLU A 218 -10.52 6.81 -13.17
C GLU A 218 -11.65 5.81 -13.37
N ASN A 219 -12.36 5.45 -12.30
CA ASN A 219 -13.46 4.49 -12.32
C ASN A 219 -13.07 3.12 -12.86
N ILE A 220 -11.93 2.60 -12.43
CA ILE A 220 -11.41 1.32 -12.88
C ILE A 220 -10.97 0.47 -11.70
N ALA A 221 -11.03 -0.87 -11.88
CA ALA A 221 -10.49 -1.85 -10.94
C ALA A 221 -9.88 -3.04 -11.69
N THR A 222 -8.88 -3.68 -11.08
CA THR A 222 -8.21 -4.86 -11.64
C THR A 222 -7.79 -5.83 -10.55
N ASN A 223 -7.76 -7.12 -10.88
CA ASN A 223 -7.15 -8.18 -10.11
C ASN A 223 -5.85 -8.70 -10.75
N GLY A 224 -5.35 -8.00 -11.79
CA GLY A 224 -4.18 -8.41 -12.57
C GLY A 224 -4.50 -9.29 -13.78
N ARG A 225 -5.72 -9.85 -13.87
CA ARG A 225 -6.17 -10.64 -15.04
C ARG A 225 -7.14 -9.85 -15.91
N GLU A 226 -8.01 -9.09 -15.31
CA GLU A 226 -9.03 -8.30 -16.00
C GLU A 226 -9.14 -6.90 -15.44
N ILE A 227 -9.70 -5.99 -16.24
CA ILE A 227 -10.00 -4.62 -15.85
C ILE A 227 -11.49 -4.40 -16.01
N VAL A 228 -12.11 -3.78 -15.01
CA VAL A 228 -13.53 -3.49 -14.99
C VAL A 228 -13.78 -2.02 -14.59
N SER A 229 -14.98 -1.50 -14.91
CA SER A 229 -15.43 -0.23 -14.35
C SER A 229 -15.76 -0.42 -12.87
N ALA A 230 -15.11 0.34 -11.99
CA ALA A 230 -15.27 0.21 -10.53
C ALA A 230 -16.71 0.46 -10.09
N SER A 231 -17.34 1.52 -10.57
CA SER A 231 -18.73 1.87 -10.23
C SER A 231 -19.73 0.81 -10.69
N ARG A 232 -19.55 0.29 -11.90
CA ARG A 232 -20.37 -0.78 -12.43
C ARG A 232 -20.19 -2.07 -11.66
N PHE A 233 -18.94 -2.44 -11.37
CA PHE A 233 -18.61 -3.64 -10.60
C PHE A 233 -19.24 -3.60 -9.20
N LEU A 234 -19.17 -2.45 -8.51
CA LEU A 234 -19.80 -2.24 -7.20
C LEU A 234 -21.32 -2.37 -7.26
N SER A 235 -21.96 -1.72 -8.24
CA SER A 235 -23.43 -1.70 -8.34
C SER A 235 -24.01 -3.04 -8.76
N GLU A 236 -23.42 -3.70 -9.76
CA GLU A 236 -23.90 -4.99 -10.28
C GLU A 236 -23.75 -6.13 -9.25
N ASN A 237 -22.75 -6.02 -8.36
CA ASN A 237 -22.47 -7.04 -7.35
C ASN A 237 -22.99 -6.69 -5.96
N SER A 238 -23.75 -5.60 -5.80
CA SER A 238 -24.29 -5.15 -4.51
C SER A 238 -23.20 -5.09 -3.41
N ALA A 239 -22.06 -4.50 -3.75
CA ALA A 239 -20.92 -4.43 -2.87
C ALA A 239 -21.22 -3.62 -1.60
N TYR A 240 -20.67 -4.04 -0.46
CA TYR A 240 -20.88 -3.42 0.83
C TYR A 240 -19.57 -3.09 1.53
N ARG A 241 -19.62 -2.28 2.57
CA ARG A 241 -18.49 -1.92 3.44
C ARG A 241 -18.67 -2.57 4.81
N LEU A 242 -17.57 -3.06 5.39
CA LEU A 242 -17.62 -3.58 6.76
C LEU A 242 -17.91 -2.46 7.76
N LYS A 243 -18.83 -2.71 8.71
CA LYS A 243 -19.20 -1.77 9.78
C LYS A 243 -19.53 -0.37 9.27
N ALA A 244 -20.29 -0.29 8.17
CA ALA A 244 -20.65 0.97 7.53
C ALA A 244 -21.41 1.92 8.48
N GLU A 245 -22.13 1.37 9.45
CA GLU A 245 -22.89 2.08 10.49
C GLU A 245 -21.99 2.93 11.41
N LEU A 246 -20.69 2.66 11.47
CA LEU A 246 -19.75 3.44 12.29
C LEU A 246 -19.32 4.76 11.64
N GLY A 247 -19.72 5.04 10.39
CA GLY A 247 -19.42 6.28 9.70
C GLY A 247 -17.94 6.52 9.38
N THR A 248 -17.12 5.49 9.45
CA THR A 248 -15.67 5.59 9.14
C THR A 248 -15.40 5.63 7.64
N GLU A 249 -16.39 5.30 6.82
CA GLU A 249 -16.34 5.28 5.36
C GLU A 249 -15.16 4.49 4.80
N PRO A 250 -15.16 3.14 4.97
CA PRO A 250 -14.11 2.28 4.41
C PRO A 250 -13.94 2.45 2.91
N ARG A 251 -12.69 2.34 2.43
CA ARG A 251 -12.34 2.26 1.00
C ARG A 251 -12.13 0.82 0.54
N VAL A 252 -12.38 -0.16 1.41
CA VAL A 252 -12.44 -1.59 1.07
C VAL A 252 -13.88 -1.99 0.95
N TYR A 253 -14.24 -2.55 -0.20
CA TYR A 253 -15.58 -3.02 -0.51
C TYR A 253 -15.59 -4.54 -0.62
N TYR A 254 -16.66 -5.14 -0.16
CA TYR A 254 -16.85 -6.58 -0.19
C TYR A 254 -18.03 -6.95 -1.07
N ILE A 255 -17.86 -8.02 -1.84
CA ILE A 255 -18.93 -8.66 -2.59
C ILE A 255 -19.31 -9.93 -1.86
N SER A 256 -20.58 -10.12 -1.57
CA SER A 256 -21.10 -11.30 -0.86
C SER A 256 -20.80 -12.59 -1.59
N GLY A 257 -20.44 -13.62 -0.83
CA GLY A 257 -20.12 -14.95 -1.33
C GLY A 257 -19.32 -15.72 -0.27
N HIS A 258 -18.87 -16.91 -0.60
CA HIS A 258 -18.10 -17.77 0.29
C HIS A 258 -17.31 -18.85 -0.48
N GLY A 259 -16.68 -18.49 -1.59
CA GLY A 259 -15.85 -19.39 -2.39
C GLY A 259 -16.62 -20.26 -3.39
N GLU A 260 -17.91 -20.01 -3.63
CA GLU A 260 -18.74 -20.81 -4.55
C GLU A 260 -18.27 -20.76 -6.01
N LEU A 261 -17.44 -19.81 -6.38
CA LEU A 261 -16.87 -19.68 -7.73
C LEU A 261 -15.44 -20.23 -7.83
N VAL A 262 -14.87 -20.72 -6.74
CA VAL A 262 -13.54 -21.32 -6.75
C VAL A 262 -13.55 -22.59 -7.63
N GLY A 263 -12.50 -22.72 -8.47
CA GLY A 263 -12.40 -23.82 -9.45
C GLY A 263 -13.21 -23.61 -10.73
N ARG A 264 -14.00 -22.54 -10.82
CA ARG A 264 -14.52 -22.07 -12.11
C ARG A 264 -13.44 -21.19 -12.74
N ASP A 265 -13.14 -21.42 -14.02
CA ASP A 265 -12.28 -20.49 -14.74
C ASP A 265 -12.99 -19.12 -14.81
N PRO A 266 -12.54 -18.08 -14.06
CA PRO A 266 -13.15 -16.76 -14.14
C PRO A 266 -12.88 -16.11 -15.49
N TYR A 267 -11.95 -16.69 -16.26
CA TYR A 267 -11.61 -16.24 -17.60
C TYR A 267 -12.61 -16.78 -18.61
N THR A 268 -13.58 -16.00 -18.96
CA THR A 268 -14.42 -16.28 -20.14
C THR A 268 -13.56 -16.08 -21.38
N PRO A 269 -13.37 -17.13 -22.23
CA PRO A 269 -12.63 -16.97 -23.48
C PRO A 269 -13.24 -15.82 -24.30
N GLY A 270 -12.46 -14.80 -24.59
CA GLY A 270 -12.90 -13.60 -25.30
C GLY A 270 -12.80 -12.28 -24.53
N ARG A 271 -12.55 -12.29 -23.23
CA ARG A 271 -12.07 -11.09 -22.53
C ARG A 271 -10.55 -11.04 -22.71
N GLU A 272 -10.09 -10.14 -23.58
CA GLU A 272 -8.67 -9.86 -23.70
C GLU A 272 -8.14 -9.44 -22.33
N ALA A 273 -7.00 -10.02 -21.93
CA ALA A 273 -6.27 -9.60 -20.75
C ALA A 273 -5.93 -8.12 -20.92
N ALA A 274 -6.72 -7.26 -20.31
CA ALA A 274 -6.51 -5.83 -20.40
C ALA A 274 -5.21 -5.51 -19.67
N THR A 275 -4.27 -4.92 -20.37
CA THR A 275 -3.08 -4.36 -19.75
C THR A 275 -3.50 -3.01 -19.15
N TRP A 276 -3.39 -2.92 -17.85
CA TRP A 276 -3.49 -1.65 -17.16
C TRP A 276 -2.43 -0.70 -17.72
N PRO A 277 -2.72 0.55 -18.07
CA PRO A 277 -1.76 1.43 -18.74
C PRO A 277 -0.46 1.66 -17.98
N TRP A 278 -0.43 1.29 -16.69
CA TRP A 278 0.72 1.39 -15.80
C TRP A 278 1.11 0.06 -15.11
N VAL A 279 0.40 -1.04 -15.39
CA VAL A 279 0.81 -2.38 -14.97
C VAL A 279 1.43 -3.08 -16.16
N GLU A 280 2.72 -2.94 -16.34
CA GLU A 280 3.47 -3.89 -17.16
C GLU A 280 3.52 -5.19 -16.36
N ARG A 281 3.00 -6.28 -16.96
CA ARG A 281 3.30 -7.60 -16.41
C ARG A 281 4.81 -7.73 -16.41
N ALA A 282 5.40 -7.81 -15.25
CA ALA A 282 6.76 -8.29 -15.14
C ALA A 282 6.76 -9.73 -15.62
N GLU A 283 6.96 -9.93 -16.95
CA GLU A 283 7.26 -11.24 -17.51
C GLU A 283 8.52 -11.74 -16.80
N GLY A 284 8.35 -12.68 -15.89
CA GLY A 284 9.43 -13.27 -15.13
C GLY A 284 9.63 -12.75 -13.71
N ALA A 285 8.70 -12.05 -13.11
CA ALA A 285 8.65 -11.94 -11.66
C ALA A 285 8.49 -13.36 -11.12
N LYS A 286 9.62 -14.05 -10.95
CA LYS A 286 9.71 -15.26 -10.15
C LYS A 286 9.39 -14.82 -8.74
N ILE A 287 8.11 -14.93 -8.38
CA ILE A 287 7.70 -14.91 -7.00
C ILE A 287 8.47 -16.09 -6.39
N TRP A 288 9.60 -15.73 -5.75
CA TRP A 288 10.36 -16.59 -4.84
C TRP A 288 10.54 -18.05 -5.30
N SER A 289 11.57 -18.32 -6.09
CA SER A 289 12.17 -19.65 -6.12
C SER A 289 13.10 -19.76 -4.90
N ARG A 290 12.61 -20.31 -3.82
CA ARG A 290 13.37 -21.11 -2.87
C ARG A 290 12.55 -22.31 -2.48
#